data_4f90dd2292fd9ba248d68ca0f895f1b5
#
_entry.id   4f90dd2292fd9ba248d68ca0f895f1b5
#
_cell.length_a   1.000
_cell.length_b   1.000
_cell.length_c   1.000
_cell.angle_alpha   90.00
_cell.angle_beta   90.00
_cell.angle_gamma   90.00
#
_symmetry.space_group_name_H-M   'P 1'
#
loop_
_entity.id
_entity.type
_entity.pdbx_description
1 polymer ?
#
loop_
_entity_poly.entity_id
_entity_poly.type
_entity_poly.pdbx_seq_one_letter_code
_entity_poly.pdbx_strand_id
1 'polypeptide(L)'
;MKLFRLIFAFVLLSLYSCSRDGKWEETSLRDISPEGWLLGYLENQRTGLTGHPEALSYPYNTCLWNGEIPRMGTHGRAWWRYEQTAYYTDGLLRLGYLLDDEEMILKAEDGIRYTLDHQQPDGWLGNRADGYSWPMAVFFRAVKAAYDASPDPAILQALERYYSGLSAKHLAERRNIINLEGMLWLYSKNGDRSLVEKADSVFRFRDEILGDKAGKHRDSRVTVDFLTGPEPYDLHGVTMSETIKLPVMLYEATGDSFYRDLAVYSLDRLYEEDGLPDGLFTSAEWLQGRGIMNSHETCNAIDMSWTLGYYLEILKDVRYADMLEKIVLNAGMGSITEDFKALQYYSSVNQFICTGTSNHNPDHYGSTWMAYRPTHQTECCAGQIHRLMPNYAARMWLRSPDGVVAALYGPSSIRYSDSVRFVEETEYPYGEKVSFRVEASSPERLALHLRIPGWCERASLKVNGKAVRGQLAAGTFARISRTFRDGDLVELELPMDVKRQTAFGGGVWFERGPLLYSYAIPATWTKDTVRYANMNGKYPADDEAFPCWSITPSGPWNYAVAADAEAEFVQTPDGPRLRVPAVPIEWKLFEGPEGKLMTPDLPENPVTVGPSQIIELMPYGLTELRLTVFPVAE
;
A
#
# COMPACT_ATOMS: atom_id res chain seq x y z
N MET A 1 -54.97 -40.69 -28.45
CA MET A 1 -53.64 -40.94 -28.99
C MET A 1 -52.86 -39.64 -28.90
N LYS A 2 -52.13 -39.41 -27.81
CA LYS A 2 -51.30 -38.24 -27.62
C LYS A 2 -49.86 -38.74 -27.46
N LEU A 3 -49.04 -38.35 -28.40
CA LEU A 3 -47.61 -38.65 -28.48
C LEU A 3 -46.85 -37.83 -27.44
N PHE A 4 -46.34 -38.44 -26.38
CA PHE A 4 -45.44 -37.84 -25.43
C PHE A 4 -44.05 -37.80 -26.06
N ARG A 5 -43.61 -36.63 -26.46
CA ARG A 5 -42.21 -36.38 -26.79
C ARG A 5 -41.44 -36.19 -25.47
N LEU A 6 -40.63 -37.15 -25.11
CA LEU A 6 -39.55 -37.00 -24.15
C LEU A 6 -38.47 -36.08 -24.75
N ILE A 7 -38.37 -34.87 -24.21
CA ILE A 7 -37.23 -34.00 -24.44
C ILE A 7 -36.19 -34.44 -23.40
N PHE A 8 -35.18 -35.16 -23.84
CA PHE A 8 -33.94 -35.34 -23.10
C PHE A 8 -33.24 -33.99 -23.08
N ALA A 9 -33.37 -33.25 -21.99
CA ALA A 9 -32.49 -32.17 -21.70
C ALA A 9 -31.10 -32.75 -21.36
N PHE A 10 -30.21 -32.72 -22.34
CA PHE A 10 -28.79 -32.82 -22.05
C PHE A 10 -28.41 -31.59 -21.21
N VAL A 11 -28.40 -31.77 -19.92
CA VAL A 11 -27.64 -30.90 -19.02
C VAL A 11 -26.17 -31.16 -19.40
N LEU A 12 -25.65 -30.31 -20.28
CA LEU A 12 -24.24 -30.07 -20.40
C LEU A 12 -23.83 -29.54 -19.02
N LEU A 13 -23.44 -30.45 -18.13
CA LEU A 13 -22.47 -30.12 -17.10
C LEU A 13 -21.24 -29.65 -17.89
N SER A 14 -21.18 -28.35 -18.16
CA SER A 14 -19.93 -27.67 -18.33
C SER A 14 -19.20 -27.89 -17.00
N LEU A 15 -18.43 -28.98 -16.98
CA LEU A 15 -17.26 -29.03 -16.15
C LEU A 15 -16.46 -27.78 -16.52
N TYR A 16 -16.76 -26.67 -15.82
CA TYR A 16 -15.73 -25.69 -15.58
C TYR A 16 -14.65 -26.50 -14.89
N SER A 17 -13.76 -27.04 -15.71
CA SER A 17 -12.40 -27.26 -15.32
C SER A 17 -11.98 -25.89 -14.78
N CYS A 18 -12.10 -25.72 -13.47
CA CYS A 18 -11.24 -24.85 -12.74
C CYS A 18 -9.87 -25.31 -13.22
N SER A 19 -9.34 -24.66 -14.23
CA SER A 19 -7.97 -24.86 -14.64
C SER A 19 -7.23 -24.67 -13.33
N ARG A 20 -6.46 -25.68 -12.96
CA ARG A 20 -5.45 -25.56 -11.92
C ARG A 20 -4.36 -24.61 -12.44
N ASP A 21 -4.73 -23.37 -12.71
CA ASP A 21 -3.85 -22.23 -12.67
C ASP A 21 -3.55 -22.08 -11.18
N GLY A 22 -2.54 -22.80 -10.75
CA GLY A 22 -2.22 -22.90 -9.35
C GLY A 22 -1.96 -21.52 -8.76
N LYS A 23 -2.00 -21.44 -7.46
CA LYS A 23 -1.91 -20.24 -6.65
C LYS A 23 -0.66 -19.43 -6.97
N TRP A 24 -0.79 -18.11 -7.06
CA TRP A 24 0.35 -17.21 -6.95
C TRP A 24 0.55 -16.88 -5.49
N GLU A 25 1.80 -16.87 -5.04
CA GLU A 25 2.15 -16.64 -3.64
C GLU A 25 3.30 -15.65 -3.53
N GLU A 26 3.27 -14.87 -2.45
CA GLU A 26 4.38 -14.00 -2.06
C GLU A 26 5.68 -14.82 -1.95
N THR A 27 6.74 -14.33 -2.51
CA THR A 27 8.07 -14.94 -2.40
C THR A 27 8.68 -14.61 -1.03
N SER A 28 9.45 -15.54 -0.46
CA SER A 28 10.25 -15.23 0.72
C SER A 28 11.15 -14.03 0.45
N LEU A 29 11.13 -13.05 1.35
CA LEU A 29 11.97 -11.86 1.25
C LEU A 29 13.47 -12.17 1.27
N ARG A 30 13.87 -13.31 1.85
CA ARG A 30 15.27 -13.81 1.80
C ARG A 30 15.70 -14.29 0.42
N ASP A 31 14.76 -14.48 -0.51
CA ASP A 31 15.04 -14.84 -1.91
C ASP A 31 15.14 -13.61 -2.82
N ILE A 32 14.77 -12.43 -2.33
CA ILE A 32 14.78 -11.16 -3.07
C ILE A 32 16.00 -10.34 -2.62
N SER A 33 16.80 -9.87 -3.57
CA SER A 33 17.88 -8.92 -3.29
C SER A 33 17.60 -7.62 -4.03
N PRO A 34 17.37 -6.50 -3.33
CA PRO A 34 17.18 -5.19 -3.95
C PRO A 34 18.49 -4.67 -4.53
N GLU A 35 18.40 -3.88 -5.61
CA GLU A 35 19.54 -3.26 -6.29
C GLU A 35 19.18 -1.79 -6.65
N GLY A 36 20.13 -1.05 -7.22
CA GLY A 36 19.92 0.30 -7.75
C GLY A 36 19.15 1.25 -6.82
N TRP A 37 18.15 1.96 -7.35
CA TRP A 37 17.37 2.92 -6.58
C TRP A 37 16.57 2.28 -5.44
N LEU A 38 16.11 1.03 -5.63
CA LEU A 38 15.37 0.31 -4.59
C LEU A 38 16.25 0.03 -3.38
N LEU A 39 17.48 -0.44 -3.59
CA LEU A 39 18.45 -0.62 -2.52
C LEU A 39 18.75 0.72 -1.83
N GLY A 40 18.96 1.80 -2.60
CA GLY A 40 19.19 3.14 -2.04
C GLY A 40 18.05 3.61 -1.13
N TYR A 41 16.80 3.40 -1.55
CA TYR A 41 15.63 3.73 -0.72
C TYR A 41 15.61 2.91 0.58
N LEU A 42 15.83 1.60 0.51
CA LEU A 42 15.83 0.72 1.68
C LEU A 42 17.01 1.01 2.63
N GLU A 43 18.15 1.42 2.11
CA GLU A 43 19.29 1.89 2.91
C GLU A 43 18.97 3.23 3.62
N ASN A 44 18.30 4.17 2.94
CA ASN A 44 17.80 5.38 3.59
C ASN A 44 16.78 5.04 4.68
N GLN A 45 15.93 4.05 4.46
CA GLN A 45 15.00 3.55 5.47
C GLN A 45 15.76 2.94 6.67
N ARG A 46 16.83 2.16 6.45
CA ARG A 46 17.68 1.56 7.47
C ARG A 46 18.41 2.61 8.31
N THR A 47 18.96 3.63 7.68
CA THR A 47 19.67 4.72 8.35
C THR A 47 18.76 5.85 8.85
N GLY A 48 17.50 5.81 8.45
CA GLY A 48 16.42 6.69 8.88
C GLY A 48 15.61 6.10 10.04
N LEU A 49 14.31 6.39 10.06
CA LEU A 49 13.42 6.08 11.18
C LEU A 49 13.31 4.59 11.51
N THR A 50 13.49 3.68 10.55
CA THR A 50 13.38 2.24 10.83
C THR A 50 14.54 1.73 11.67
N GLY A 51 15.76 2.17 11.41
CA GLY A 51 16.93 1.82 12.21
C GLY A 51 17.05 2.62 13.51
N HIS A 52 16.28 3.71 13.65
CA HIS A 52 16.37 4.66 14.77
C HIS A 52 15.04 4.83 15.53
N PRO A 53 14.52 3.75 16.17
CA PRO A 53 13.25 3.82 16.90
C PRO A 53 13.25 4.82 18.06
N GLU A 54 14.42 5.21 18.57
CA GLU A 54 14.58 6.26 19.58
C GLU A 54 14.09 7.62 19.09
N ALA A 55 14.22 7.91 17.79
CA ALA A 55 13.70 9.12 17.17
C ALA A 55 12.17 9.16 17.13
N LEU A 56 11.53 7.99 17.08
CA LEU A 56 10.07 7.84 17.13
C LEU A 56 9.54 7.93 18.58
N SER A 57 10.41 7.81 19.58
CA SER A 57 10.07 7.73 21.00
C SER A 57 9.20 6.52 21.37
N TYR A 58 8.62 6.54 22.59
CA TYR A 58 7.70 5.47 23.02
C TYR A 58 6.43 5.49 22.17
N PRO A 59 5.89 4.32 21.71
CA PRO A 59 6.28 2.94 22.10
C PRO A 59 7.38 2.29 21.23
N TYR A 60 7.82 2.91 20.16
CA TYR A 60 8.68 2.29 19.14
C TYR A 60 10.09 1.94 19.63
N ASN A 61 10.62 2.74 20.57
CA ASN A 61 11.93 2.48 21.20
C ASN A 61 11.90 1.31 22.19
N THR A 62 10.78 0.61 22.28
CA THR A 62 10.58 -0.54 23.16
C THR A 62 9.98 -1.68 22.36
N CYS A 63 10.40 -2.90 22.61
CA CYS A 63 9.77 -4.07 22.02
C CYS A 63 8.67 -4.60 22.95
N LEU A 64 7.44 -4.12 22.74
CA LEU A 64 6.29 -4.51 23.58
C LEU A 64 5.90 -5.98 23.41
N TRP A 65 6.24 -6.59 22.27
CA TRP A 65 5.89 -7.97 21.97
C TRP A 65 6.84 -9.00 22.61
N ASN A 66 7.95 -8.57 23.21
CA ASN A 66 8.85 -9.45 23.96
C ASN A 66 8.77 -9.27 25.50
N GLY A 67 7.66 -8.76 26.00
CA GLY A 67 7.42 -8.68 27.44
C GLY A 67 6.32 -7.70 27.84
N GLU A 68 6.03 -7.67 29.14
CA GLU A 68 5.15 -6.66 29.73
C GLU A 68 5.90 -5.35 29.93
N ILE A 69 5.32 -4.26 29.41
CA ILE A 69 5.79 -2.92 29.70
C ILE A 69 4.83 -2.28 30.70
N PRO A 70 5.36 -1.60 31.72
CA PRO A 70 4.54 -0.93 32.72
C PRO A 70 3.46 -0.04 32.07
N ARG A 71 2.23 -0.13 32.57
CA ARG A 71 1.11 0.69 32.14
C ARG A 71 1.49 2.15 32.24
N MET A 72 1.65 2.80 31.09
CA MET A 72 1.72 4.26 31.03
C MET A 72 0.31 4.75 30.75
N GLY A 73 -0.10 5.81 31.47
CA GLY A 73 -1.43 6.38 31.32
C GLY A 73 -1.66 6.79 29.88
N THR A 74 -2.58 6.13 29.25
CA THR A 74 -3.09 6.49 27.94
C THR A 74 -4.59 6.60 28.10
N HIS A 75 -5.24 7.40 27.34
CA HIS A 75 -6.67 7.70 27.34
C HIS A 75 -7.61 6.46 27.31
N GLY A 76 -7.32 5.43 28.12
CA GLY A 76 -8.10 4.20 28.20
C GLY A 76 -7.89 3.20 27.05
N ARG A 77 -6.90 3.40 26.19
CA ARG A 77 -6.59 2.54 25.04
C ARG A 77 -5.29 1.78 25.26
N ALA A 78 -5.29 0.78 26.13
CA ALA A 78 -4.09 0.00 26.42
C ALA A 78 -3.58 -0.80 25.21
N TRP A 79 -4.44 -1.16 24.27
CA TRP A 79 -4.11 -1.87 23.03
C TRP A 79 -3.32 -1.01 22.03
N TRP A 80 -3.44 0.33 22.09
CA TRP A 80 -2.90 1.26 21.09
C TRP A 80 -1.40 1.08 20.85
N ARG A 81 -0.62 1.01 21.92
CA ARG A 81 0.83 0.83 21.85
C ARG A 81 1.28 -0.48 21.21
N TYR A 82 0.49 -1.55 21.37
CA TYR A 82 0.76 -2.85 20.75
C TYR A 82 0.50 -2.82 19.25
N GLU A 83 -0.51 -2.10 18.79
CA GLU A 83 -0.75 -1.84 17.37
C GLU A 83 0.47 -1.14 16.75
N GLN A 84 0.95 -0.06 17.35
CA GLN A 84 2.06 0.72 16.83
C GLN A 84 3.34 -0.11 16.71
N THR A 85 3.67 -0.85 17.73
CA THR A 85 4.85 -1.73 17.73
C THR A 85 4.68 -2.95 16.84
N ALA A 86 3.45 -3.42 16.58
CA ALA A 86 3.18 -4.46 15.60
C ALA A 86 3.52 -4.00 14.17
N TYR A 87 3.09 -2.80 13.79
CA TYR A 87 3.43 -2.19 12.51
C TYR A 87 4.94 -2.06 12.34
N TYR A 88 5.61 -1.49 13.35
CA TYR A 88 7.05 -1.30 13.34
C TYR A 88 7.80 -2.62 13.23
N THR A 89 7.43 -3.65 14.01
CA THR A 89 8.09 -4.96 14.02
C THR A 89 7.99 -5.65 12.65
N ASP A 90 6.83 -5.58 11.99
CA ASP A 90 6.66 -6.12 10.64
C ASP A 90 7.57 -5.41 9.63
N GLY A 91 7.60 -4.06 9.66
CA GLY A 91 8.48 -3.27 8.79
C GLY A 91 9.96 -3.54 9.04
N LEU A 92 10.38 -3.61 10.31
CA LEU A 92 11.75 -3.90 10.71
C LEU A 92 12.21 -5.29 10.22
N LEU A 93 11.37 -6.31 10.41
CA LEU A 93 11.67 -7.68 9.99
C LEU A 93 11.82 -7.79 8.46
N ARG A 94 10.87 -7.22 7.74
CA ARG A 94 10.87 -7.25 6.28
C ARG A 94 12.07 -6.50 5.69
N LEU A 95 12.40 -5.34 6.26
CA LEU A 95 13.59 -4.59 5.87
C LEU A 95 14.86 -5.39 6.16
N GLY A 96 14.95 -5.99 7.34
CA GLY A 96 16.07 -6.83 7.73
C GLY A 96 16.29 -7.99 6.75
N TYR A 97 15.24 -8.68 6.33
CA TYR A 97 15.35 -9.76 5.33
C TYR A 97 15.81 -9.25 3.96
N LEU A 98 15.30 -8.10 3.51
CA LEU A 98 15.68 -7.53 2.20
C LEU A 98 17.13 -7.06 2.16
N LEU A 99 17.65 -6.55 3.28
CA LEU A 99 19.02 -6.04 3.38
C LEU A 99 20.02 -7.07 3.95
N ASP A 100 19.54 -8.27 4.32
CA ASP A 100 20.33 -9.28 5.04
C ASP A 100 20.96 -8.71 6.34
N ASP A 101 20.19 -7.84 7.03
CA ASP A 101 20.59 -7.20 8.29
C ASP A 101 20.17 -8.05 9.48
N GLU A 102 21.12 -8.84 9.99
CA GLU A 102 20.88 -9.80 11.07
C GLU A 102 20.48 -9.13 12.38
N GLU A 103 20.94 -7.90 12.67
CA GLU A 103 20.55 -7.18 13.88
C GLU A 103 19.06 -6.82 13.86
N MET A 104 18.57 -6.29 12.73
CA MET A 104 17.14 -5.99 12.54
C MET A 104 16.29 -7.25 12.62
N ILE A 105 16.74 -8.34 11.97
CA ILE A 105 16.04 -9.62 11.97
C ILE A 105 15.90 -10.14 13.39
N LEU A 106 17.00 -10.28 14.12
CA LEU A 106 17.00 -10.80 15.49
C LEU A 106 16.14 -9.97 16.44
N LYS A 107 16.19 -8.64 16.31
CA LYS A 107 15.38 -7.73 17.12
C LYS A 107 13.88 -7.93 16.90
N ALA A 108 13.45 -8.14 15.66
CA ALA A 108 12.05 -8.38 15.33
C ALA A 108 11.60 -9.80 15.69
N GLU A 109 12.44 -10.82 15.39
CA GLU A 109 12.16 -12.23 15.71
C GLU A 109 12.08 -12.48 17.21
N ASP A 110 12.79 -11.71 18.03
CA ASP A 110 12.71 -11.79 19.50
C ASP A 110 11.27 -11.57 19.99
N GLY A 111 10.57 -10.58 19.45
CA GLY A 111 9.16 -10.34 19.77
C GLY A 111 8.24 -11.46 19.31
N ILE A 112 8.50 -12.04 18.14
CA ILE A 112 7.73 -13.16 17.60
C ILE A 112 7.94 -14.40 18.48
N ARG A 113 9.17 -14.78 18.76
CA ARG A 113 9.52 -15.91 19.60
C ARG A 113 8.93 -15.78 21.01
N TYR A 114 9.10 -14.61 21.64
CA TYR A 114 8.52 -14.36 22.95
C TYR A 114 7.00 -14.54 22.95
N THR A 115 6.32 -13.98 21.95
CA THR A 115 4.85 -14.07 21.82
C THR A 115 4.38 -15.52 21.69
N LEU A 116 5.09 -16.34 20.91
CA LEU A 116 4.78 -17.75 20.73
C LEU A 116 5.05 -18.58 22.00
N ASP A 117 6.20 -18.36 22.65
CA ASP A 117 6.62 -19.08 23.86
C ASP A 117 5.75 -18.76 25.08
N HIS A 118 5.12 -17.57 25.09
CA HIS A 118 4.25 -17.12 26.18
C HIS A 118 2.75 -17.16 25.79
N GLN A 119 2.38 -18.05 24.87
CA GLN A 119 0.98 -18.26 24.53
C GLN A 119 0.19 -18.67 25.78
N GLN A 120 -0.95 -18.00 26.02
CA GLN A 120 -1.77 -18.25 27.20
C GLN A 120 -2.47 -19.62 27.12
N PRO A 121 -2.89 -20.22 28.26
CA PRO A 121 -3.50 -21.56 28.27
C PRO A 121 -4.77 -21.69 27.44
N ASP A 122 -5.49 -20.58 27.21
CA ASP A 122 -6.69 -20.54 26.36
C ASP A 122 -6.39 -20.23 24.88
N GLY A 123 -5.11 -20.23 24.51
CA GLY A 123 -4.64 -20.02 23.14
C GLY A 123 -4.36 -18.56 22.77
N TRP A 124 -4.67 -17.59 23.64
CA TRP A 124 -4.41 -16.19 23.32
C TRP A 124 -2.92 -15.91 23.11
N LEU A 125 -2.61 -15.13 22.05
CA LEU A 125 -1.26 -14.66 21.74
C LEU A 125 -1.14 -13.16 22.05
N GLY A 126 0.04 -12.78 22.54
CA GLY A 126 0.37 -11.40 22.86
C GLY A 126 -0.38 -10.86 24.08
N ASN A 127 -0.36 -9.52 24.22
CA ASN A 127 -1.00 -8.84 25.35
C ASN A 127 -2.52 -8.82 25.18
N ARG A 128 -3.25 -9.12 26.27
CA ARG A 128 -4.72 -9.10 26.29
C ARG A 128 -5.30 -7.74 26.69
N ALA A 129 -4.55 -6.66 26.51
CA ALA A 129 -5.01 -5.34 26.86
C ALA A 129 -6.37 -5.03 26.25
N ASP A 130 -7.34 -4.65 27.08
CA ASP A 130 -8.73 -4.33 26.71
C ASP A 130 -9.52 -5.48 26.01
N GLY A 131 -8.98 -6.70 25.95
CA GLY A 131 -9.60 -7.83 25.26
C GLY A 131 -9.74 -7.62 23.75
N TYR A 132 -8.93 -6.75 23.15
CA TYR A 132 -9.00 -6.38 21.74
C TYR A 132 -7.92 -7.12 20.95
N SER A 133 -8.30 -7.86 19.94
CA SER A 133 -7.38 -8.72 19.15
C SER A 133 -6.84 -8.05 17.89
N TRP A 134 -7.22 -6.82 17.61
CA TRP A 134 -6.71 -6.05 16.49
C TRP A 134 -5.17 -5.94 16.45
N PRO A 135 -4.46 -5.64 17.58
CA PRO A 135 -3.00 -5.60 17.54
C PRO A 135 -2.37 -6.93 17.12
N MET A 136 -2.94 -8.08 17.51
CA MET A 136 -2.46 -9.38 17.06
C MET A 136 -2.75 -9.63 15.57
N ALA A 137 -3.89 -9.15 15.06
CA ALA A 137 -4.19 -9.23 13.63
C ALA A 137 -3.16 -8.46 12.78
N VAL A 138 -2.65 -7.34 13.29
CA VAL A 138 -1.55 -6.60 12.66
C VAL A 138 -0.20 -7.32 12.82
N PHE A 139 0.10 -7.80 14.04
CA PHE A 139 1.34 -8.51 14.34
C PHE A 139 1.47 -9.84 13.57
N PHE A 140 0.35 -10.44 13.21
CA PHE A 140 0.31 -11.63 12.36
C PHE A 140 1.15 -11.48 11.08
N ARG A 141 1.24 -10.27 10.50
CA ARG A 141 2.03 -10.05 9.27
C ARG A 141 3.53 -10.25 9.48
N ALA A 142 4.05 -9.85 10.65
CA ALA A 142 5.43 -10.18 11.04
C ALA A 142 5.60 -11.69 11.25
N VAL A 143 4.64 -12.35 11.90
CA VAL A 143 4.64 -13.81 12.08
C VAL A 143 4.59 -14.54 10.74
N LYS A 144 3.76 -14.06 9.79
CA LYS A 144 3.73 -14.58 8.42
C LYS A 144 5.08 -14.43 7.72
N ALA A 145 5.68 -13.24 7.79
CA ALA A 145 6.98 -12.98 7.16
C ALA A 145 8.09 -13.89 7.73
N ALA A 146 8.11 -14.12 9.05
CA ALA A 146 9.03 -15.04 9.69
C ALA A 146 8.82 -16.48 9.22
N TYR A 147 7.55 -16.93 9.14
CA TYR A 147 7.23 -18.26 8.63
C TYR A 147 7.63 -18.44 7.17
N ASP A 148 7.34 -17.46 6.32
CA ASP A 148 7.67 -17.54 4.89
C ASP A 148 9.19 -17.51 4.65
N ALA A 149 9.96 -16.89 5.56
CA ALA A 149 11.43 -16.89 5.53
C ALA A 149 12.04 -18.18 6.07
N SER A 150 11.42 -18.77 7.09
CA SER A 150 11.87 -20.02 7.74
C SER A 150 10.66 -20.79 8.32
N PRO A 151 10.07 -21.70 7.54
CA PRO A 151 8.88 -22.42 7.97
C PRO A 151 9.11 -23.23 9.27
N ASP A 152 8.35 -22.87 10.31
CA ASP A 152 8.37 -23.56 11.61
C ASP A 152 6.95 -24.06 11.97
N PRO A 153 6.74 -25.37 12.11
CA PRO A 153 5.45 -25.92 12.52
C PRO A 153 4.91 -25.38 13.86
N ALA A 154 5.78 -24.91 14.76
CA ALA A 154 5.36 -24.34 16.03
C ALA A 154 4.54 -23.05 15.83
N ILE A 155 4.86 -22.25 14.81
CA ILE A 155 4.10 -21.06 14.43
C ILE A 155 2.68 -21.45 14.06
N LEU A 156 2.52 -22.45 13.17
CA LEU A 156 1.19 -22.91 12.74
C LEU A 156 0.36 -23.42 13.92
N GLN A 157 0.96 -24.22 14.81
CA GLN A 157 0.28 -24.75 15.99
C GLN A 157 -0.14 -23.65 16.98
N ALA A 158 0.68 -22.62 17.17
CA ALA A 158 0.33 -21.49 18.02
C ALA A 158 -0.83 -20.69 17.44
N LEU A 159 -0.80 -20.40 16.13
CA LEU A 159 -1.89 -19.72 15.43
C LEU A 159 -3.19 -20.55 15.42
N GLU A 160 -3.10 -21.86 15.27
CA GLU A 160 -4.24 -22.77 15.31
C GLU A 160 -4.95 -22.70 16.67
N ARG A 161 -4.20 -22.78 17.78
CA ARG A 161 -4.76 -22.59 19.13
C ARG A 161 -5.38 -21.19 19.30
N TYR A 162 -4.70 -20.16 18.79
CA TYR A 162 -5.19 -18.78 18.88
C TYR A 162 -6.53 -18.58 18.15
N TYR A 163 -6.60 -18.93 16.86
CA TYR A 163 -7.82 -18.72 16.07
C TYR A 163 -8.96 -19.67 16.48
N SER A 164 -8.67 -20.87 16.97
CA SER A 164 -9.67 -21.77 17.54
C SER A 164 -10.32 -21.18 18.80
N GLY A 165 -9.54 -20.47 19.62
CA GLY A 165 -10.00 -19.83 20.85
C GLY A 165 -10.86 -18.58 20.63
N LEU A 166 -10.79 -17.93 19.46
CA LEU A 166 -11.59 -16.72 19.17
C LEU A 166 -13.03 -17.08 18.81
N SER A 167 -14.00 -16.54 19.56
CA SER A 167 -15.41 -16.74 19.25
C SER A 167 -15.85 -15.91 18.02
N ALA A 168 -16.89 -16.37 17.31
CA ALA A 168 -17.49 -15.63 16.20
C ALA A 168 -17.91 -14.19 16.62
N LYS A 169 -18.49 -14.05 17.82
CA LYS A 169 -18.87 -12.74 18.36
C LYS A 169 -17.66 -11.83 18.56
N HIS A 170 -16.56 -12.35 19.09
CA HIS A 170 -15.32 -11.58 19.26
C HIS A 170 -14.77 -11.11 17.92
N LEU A 171 -14.70 -12.02 16.93
CA LEU A 171 -14.24 -11.71 15.57
C LEU A 171 -15.11 -10.68 14.86
N ALA A 172 -16.43 -10.69 15.09
CA ALA A 172 -17.35 -9.73 14.47
C ALA A 172 -17.21 -8.31 15.02
N GLU A 173 -16.69 -8.11 16.24
CA GLU A 173 -16.62 -6.80 16.90
C GLU A 173 -15.47 -5.95 16.33
N ARG A 174 -15.78 -4.68 15.93
CA ARG A 174 -14.79 -3.67 15.49
C ARG A 174 -13.81 -4.21 14.42
N ARG A 175 -12.53 -3.87 14.55
CA ARG A 175 -11.44 -4.33 13.67
C ARG A 175 -10.98 -5.76 13.97
N ASN A 176 -11.56 -6.45 14.98
CA ASN A 176 -11.21 -7.85 15.24
C ASN A 176 -11.48 -8.76 14.03
N ILE A 177 -12.37 -8.36 13.13
CA ILE A 177 -12.67 -9.10 11.89
C ILE A 177 -11.41 -9.31 11.02
N ILE A 178 -10.41 -8.46 11.16
CA ILE A 178 -9.16 -8.58 10.37
C ILE A 178 -8.37 -9.85 10.72
N ASN A 179 -8.62 -10.47 11.89
CA ASN A 179 -8.06 -11.80 12.20
C ASN A 179 -8.45 -12.88 11.17
N LEU A 180 -9.50 -12.64 10.35
CA LEU A 180 -9.88 -13.54 9.27
C LEU A 180 -8.74 -13.66 8.23
N GLU A 181 -7.91 -12.63 8.04
CA GLU A 181 -6.70 -12.72 7.20
C GLU A 181 -5.79 -13.86 7.65
N GLY A 182 -5.42 -13.86 8.92
CA GLY A 182 -4.56 -14.91 9.47
C GLY A 182 -5.22 -16.28 9.53
N MET A 183 -6.55 -16.34 9.75
CA MET A 183 -7.29 -17.63 9.70
C MET A 183 -7.28 -18.23 8.30
N LEU A 184 -7.53 -17.43 7.27
CA LEU A 184 -7.55 -17.89 5.87
C LEU A 184 -6.14 -18.24 5.37
N TRP A 185 -5.12 -17.48 5.79
CA TRP A 185 -3.74 -17.84 5.53
C TRP A 185 -3.36 -19.17 6.21
N LEU A 186 -3.72 -19.36 7.49
CA LEU A 186 -3.45 -20.61 8.20
C LEU A 186 -4.12 -21.80 7.53
N TYR A 187 -5.38 -21.65 7.10
CA TYR A 187 -6.06 -22.66 6.30
C TYR A 187 -5.26 -23.03 5.04
N SER A 188 -4.67 -22.06 4.35
CA SER A 188 -3.87 -22.34 3.16
C SER A 188 -2.63 -23.20 3.45
N LYS A 189 -2.17 -23.25 4.72
CA LYS A 189 -1.00 -24.02 5.15
C LYS A 189 -1.36 -25.38 5.77
N ASN A 190 -2.45 -25.47 6.53
CA ASN A 190 -2.82 -26.71 7.26
C ASN A 190 -4.07 -27.43 6.69
N GLY A 191 -4.85 -26.78 5.82
CA GLY A 191 -6.07 -27.35 5.21
C GLY A 191 -7.27 -27.50 6.16
N ASP A 192 -7.23 -26.90 7.36
CA ASP A 192 -8.33 -26.97 8.33
C ASP A 192 -9.54 -26.14 7.88
N ARG A 193 -10.54 -26.82 7.33
CA ARG A 193 -11.75 -26.20 6.82
C ARG A 193 -12.58 -25.50 7.88
N SER A 194 -12.44 -25.85 9.15
CA SER A 194 -13.19 -25.18 10.23
C SER A 194 -12.83 -23.70 10.35
N LEU A 195 -11.59 -23.32 9.97
CA LEU A 195 -11.15 -21.92 9.89
C LEU A 195 -11.91 -21.15 8.82
N VAL A 196 -12.08 -21.74 7.64
CA VAL A 196 -12.83 -21.15 6.53
C VAL A 196 -14.31 -21.02 6.87
N GLU A 197 -14.92 -22.09 7.41
CA GLU A 197 -16.34 -22.09 7.80
C GLU A 197 -16.63 -21.01 8.85
N LYS A 198 -15.74 -20.85 9.84
CA LYS A 198 -15.84 -19.78 10.83
C LYS A 198 -15.66 -18.40 10.19
N ALA A 199 -14.66 -18.21 9.34
CA ALA A 199 -14.39 -16.95 8.66
C ALA A 199 -15.55 -16.53 7.75
N ASP A 200 -16.05 -17.45 6.94
CA ASP A 200 -17.21 -17.27 6.07
C ASP A 200 -18.45 -16.86 6.88
N SER A 201 -18.76 -17.61 7.94
CA SER A 201 -19.89 -17.31 8.82
C SER A 201 -19.77 -15.92 9.46
N VAL A 202 -18.58 -15.57 9.98
CA VAL A 202 -18.37 -14.27 10.63
C VAL A 202 -18.50 -13.12 9.62
N PHE A 203 -17.96 -13.26 8.42
CA PHE A 203 -18.03 -12.22 7.42
C PHE A 203 -19.45 -12.06 6.87
N ARG A 204 -20.10 -13.16 6.50
CA ARG A 204 -21.42 -13.19 5.86
C ARG A 204 -22.55 -12.74 6.79
N PHE A 205 -22.50 -13.15 8.04
CA PHE A 205 -23.55 -12.94 9.04
C PHE A 205 -23.11 -12.00 10.17
N ARG A 206 -22.27 -11.05 9.86
CA ARG A 206 -21.68 -10.14 10.86
C ARG A 206 -22.73 -9.37 11.63
N ASP A 207 -23.74 -8.84 10.94
CA ASP A 207 -24.83 -8.05 11.55
C ASP A 207 -25.67 -8.89 12.48
N GLU A 208 -26.03 -10.11 12.09
CA GLU A 208 -26.79 -11.05 12.93
C GLU A 208 -25.99 -11.47 14.17
N ILE A 209 -24.69 -11.71 14.02
CA ILE A 209 -23.80 -12.07 15.14
C ILE A 209 -23.68 -10.91 16.14
N LEU A 210 -23.61 -9.67 15.65
CA LEU A 210 -23.55 -8.47 16.49
C LEU A 210 -24.90 -8.11 17.12
N GLY A 211 -26.02 -8.41 16.43
CA GLY A 211 -27.37 -8.08 16.88
C GLY A 211 -27.50 -6.60 17.23
N ASP A 212 -28.00 -6.28 18.43
CA ASP A 212 -28.19 -4.89 18.89
C ASP A 212 -26.89 -4.05 18.93
N LYS A 213 -25.71 -4.67 18.74
CA LYS A 213 -24.41 -3.98 18.64
C LYS A 213 -24.04 -3.64 17.20
N ALA A 214 -24.75 -4.16 16.20
CA ALA A 214 -24.53 -3.83 14.80
C ALA A 214 -24.63 -2.31 14.59
N GLY A 215 -23.68 -1.73 13.89
CA GLY A 215 -23.65 -0.30 13.61
C GLY A 215 -23.35 0.64 14.79
N LYS A 216 -23.31 0.16 16.04
CA LYS A 216 -23.01 1.01 17.22
C LYS A 216 -21.57 1.52 17.26
N HIS A 217 -20.66 0.82 16.61
CA HIS A 217 -19.29 1.26 16.45
C HIS A 217 -18.97 1.33 14.96
N ARG A 218 -18.44 2.47 14.48
CA ARG A 218 -18.18 2.67 13.05
C ARG A 218 -17.35 1.54 12.43
N ASP A 219 -16.30 1.07 13.11
CA ASP A 219 -15.45 -0.04 12.62
C ASP A 219 -16.17 -1.40 12.54
N SER A 220 -17.34 -1.56 13.16
CA SER A 220 -18.17 -2.76 13.05
C SER A 220 -19.11 -2.74 11.85
N ARG A 221 -19.18 -1.64 11.11
CA ARG A 221 -20.16 -1.44 10.03
C ARG A 221 -19.78 -2.10 8.71
N VAL A 222 -18.53 -2.53 8.52
CA VAL A 222 -18.14 -3.21 7.27
C VAL A 222 -18.77 -4.59 7.21
N THR A 223 -19.96 -4.64 6.61
CA THR A 223 -20.77 -5.84 6.39
C THR A 223 -21.08 -5.98 4.90
N VAL A 224 -21.65 -7.09 4.49
CA VAL A 224 -22.10 -7.27 3.10
C VAL A 224 -23.10 -6.17 2.73
N ASP A 225 -24.06 -5.89 3.60
CA ASP A 225 -25.10 -4.87 3.37
C ASP A 225 -24.48 -3.46 3.28
N PHE A 226 -23.48 -3.14 4.08
CA PHE A 226 -22.75 -1.88 3.97
C PHE A 226 -21.99 -1.77 2.65
N LEU A 227 -21.28 -2.83 2.24
CA LEU A 227 -20.50 -2.83 1.01
C LEU A 227 -21.36 -2.73 -0.25
N THR A 228 -22.57 -3.26 -0.22
CA THR A 228 -23.50 -3.29 -1.37
C THR A 228 -24.64 -2.28 -1.27
N GLY A 229 -24.82 -1.62 -0.12
CA GLY A 229 -25.86 -0.63 0.13
C GLY A 229 -25.72 0.63 -0.72
N PRO A 230 -26.78 1.45 -0.85
CA PRO A 230 -26.76 2.63 -1.72
C PRO A 230 -26.07 3.85 -1.11
N GLU A 231 -25.87 3.86 0.22
CA GLU A 231 -25.31 5.01 0.92
C GLU A 231 -23.80 5.10 0.69
N PRO A 232 -23.22 6.30 0.49
CA PRO A 232 -21.79 6.48 0.34
C PRO A 232 -20.99 5.84 1.48
N TYR A 233 -19.79 5.39 1.18
CA TYR A 233 -18.93 4.83 2.21
C TYR A 233 -18.56 5.90 3.25
N ASP A 234 -19.01 5.72 4.48
CA ASP A 234 -18.68 6.55 5.65
C ASP A 234 -17.97 5.69 6.68
N LEU A 235 -16.69 5.45 6.47
CA LEU A 235 -15.89 4.58 7.31
C LEU A 235 -14.49 5.16 7.51
N HIS A 236 -13.83 4.71 8.57
CA HIS A 236 -12.40 4.98 8.75
C HIS A 236 -11.57 4.33 7.63
N GLY A 237 -10.73 5.10 6.97
CA GLY A 237 -9.99 4.68 5.78
C GLY A 237 -9.14 3.43 6.00
N VAL A 238 -8.41 3.35 7.12
CA VAL A 238 -7.61 2.16 7.47
C VAL A 238 -8.50 0.93 7.68
N THR A 239 -9.65 1.09 8.36
CA THR A 239 -10.60 -0.03 8.50
C THR A 239 -11.13 -0.49 7.15
N MET A 240 -11.39 0.43 6.23
CA MET A 240 -11.78 0.10 4.85
C MET A 240 -10.66 -0.64 4.11
N SER A 241 -9.45 -0.08 4.09
CA SER A 241 -8.27 -0.69 3.46
C SER A 241 -8.03 -2.12 3.96
N GLU A 242 -8.19 -2.34 5.27
CA GLU A 242 -7.93 -3.62 5.91
C GLU A 242 -9.05 -4.65 5.70
N THR A 243 -10.29 -4.24 5.62
CA THR A 243 -11.43 -5.18 5.52
C THR A 243 -11.79 -5.55 4.10
N ILE A 244 -11.53 -4.68 3.12
CA ILE A 244 -11.93 -4.90 1.73
C ILE A 244 -11.18 -6.07 1.06
N LYS A 245 -10.06 -6.54 1.63
CA LYS A 245 -9.36 -7.74 1.17
C LYS A 245 -10.05 -9.05 1.57
N LEU A 246 -10.88 -9.04 2.61
CA LEU A 246 -11.47 -10.27 3.14
C LEU A 246 -12.35 -11.00 2.13
N PRO A 247 -13.19 -10.33 1.33
CA PRO A 247 -13.95 -10.99 0.27
C PRO A 247 -13.05 -11.72 -0.74
N VAL A 248 -11.97 -11.12 -1.24
CA VAL A 248 -11.11 -11.80 -2.21
C VAL A 248 -10.39 -13.01 -1.60
N MET A 249 -9.99 -12.94 -0.33
CA MET A 249 -9.42 -14.08 0.39
C MET A 249 -10.44 -15.19 0.66
N LEU A 250 -11.71 -14.83 0.96
CA LEU A 250 -12.81 -15.80 1.07
C LEU A 250 -13.12 -16.45 -0.28
N TYR A 251 -13.05 -15.70 -1.39
CA TYR A 251 -13.15 -16.29 -2.72
C TYR A 251 -12.07 -17.36 -2.96
N GLU A 252 -10.82 -17.07 -2.61
CA GLU A 252 -9.73 -18.04 -2.74
C GLU A 252 -9.99 -19.32 -1.93
N ALA A 253 -10.48 -19.17 -0.70
CA ALA A 253 -10.69 -20.29 0.23
C ALA A 253 -11.93 -21.13 -0.08
N THR A 254 -13.00 -20.50 -0.60
CA THR A 254 -14.30 -21.14 -0.81
C THR A 254 -14.60 -21.48 -2.27
N GLY A 255 -14.05 -20.72 -3.23
CA GLY A 255 -14.42 -20.76 -4.64
C GLY A 255 -15.77 -20.10 -4.94
N ASP A 256 -16.46 -19.50 -3.96
CA ASP A 256 -17.76 -18.85 -4.14
C ASP A 256 -17.57 -17.51 -4.88
N SER A 257 -18.08 -17.44 -6.13
CA SER A 257 -17.99 -16.24 -6.97
C SER A 257 -18.65 -15.00 -6.37
N PHE A 258 -19.60 -15.17 -5.44
CA PHE A 258 -20.17 -14.06 -4.69
C PHE A 258 -19.08 -13.19 -4.06
N TYR A 259 -18.09 -13.80 -3.45
CA TYR A 259 -17.00 -13.08 -2.79
C TYR A 259 -16.08 -12.36 -3.76
N ARG A 260 -15.79 -12.98 -4.93
CA ARG A 260 -15.05 -12.31 -6.01
C ARG A 260 -15.78 -11.06 -6.49
N ASP A 261 -17.06 -11.21 -6.77
CA ASP A 261 -17.87 -10.13 -7.33
C ASP A 261 -18.05 -9.01 -6.29
N LEU A 262 -18.22 -9.36 -5.01
CA LEU A 262 -18.25 -8.39 -3.90
C LEU A 262 -16.92 -7.65 -3.75
N ALA A 263 -15.77 -8.36 -3.83
CA ALA A 263 -14.44 -7.76 -3.75
C ALA A 263 -14.22 -6.72 -4.85
N VAL A 264 -14.48 -7.11 -6.11
CA VAL A 264 -14.33 -6.22 -7.26
C VAL A 264 -15.26 -5.02 -7.15
N TYR A 265 -16.55 -5.26 -6.88
CA TYR A 265 -17.55 -4.19 -6.74
C TYR A 265 -17.18 -3.19 -5.65
N SER A 266 -16.85 -3.66 -4.45
CA SER A 266 -16.56 -2.75 -3.34
C SER A 266 -15.28 -1.94 -3.52
N LEU A 267 -14.27 -2.53 -4.16
CA LEU A 267 -13.05 -1.80 -4.51
C LEU A 267 -13.31 -0.74 -5.59
N ASP A 268 -14.02 -1.10 -6.66
CA ASP A 268 -14.37 -0.16 -7.72
C ASP A 268 -15.17 1.02 -7.18
N ARG A 269 -16.15 0.72 -6.33
CA ARG A 269 -16.97 1.73 -5.70
C ARG A 269 -16.17 2.66 -4.79
N LEU A 270 -15.23 2.14 -3.98
CA LEU A 270 -14.37 2.97 -3.14
C LEU A 270 -13.60 4.00 -3.98
N TYR A 271 -13.02 3.56 -5.09
CA TYR A 271 -12.29 4.47 -5.99
C TYR A 271 -13.19 5.38 -6.82
N GLU A 272 -14.42 4.96 -7.08
CA GLU A 272 -15.43 5.82 -7.70
C GLU A 272 -15.90 6.91 -6.75
N GLU A 273 -16.08 6.63 -5.47
CA GLU A 273 -16.57 7.59 -4.46
C GLU A 273 -15.47 8.50 -3.91
N ASP A 274 -14.25 7.98 -3.71
CA ASP A 274 -13.19 8.66 -2.95
C ASP A 274 -11.84 8.75 -3.68
N GLY A 275 -11.65 8.11 -4.83
CA GLY A 275 -10.36 7.99 -5.50
C GLY A 275 -9.68 9.31 -5.87
N LEU A 276 -8.35 9.36 -5.75
CA LEU A 276 -7.49 10.51 -6.03
C LEU A 276 -6.50 10.21 -7.17
N PRO A 277 -5.96 11.24 -7.84
CA PRO A 277 -4.99 11.08 -8.92
C PRO A 277 -3.71 10.35 -8.54
N ASP A 278 -3.25 10.46 -7.30
CA ASP A 278 -2.02 9.81 -6.81
C ASP A 278 -2.17 8.30 -6.51
N GLY A 279 -3.33 7.75 -6.85
CA GLY A 279 -3.63 6.34 -6.74
C GLY A 279 -4.28 5.93 -5.42
N LEU A 280 -4.37 6.83 -4.44
CA LEU A 280 -5.03 6.57 -3.17
C LEU A 280 -6.49 7.08 -3.19
N PHE A 281 -7.13 7.17 -2.06
CA PHE A 281 -8.48 7.71 -1.86
C PHE A 281 -8.50 8.69 -0.69
N THR A 282 -9.49 9.58 -0.67
CA THR A 282 -9.61 10.60 0.36
C THR A 282 -9.93 9.98 1.71
N SER A 283 -9.16 10.31 2.73
CA SER A 283 -9.42 9.88 4.10
C SER A 283 -8.60 10.68 5.10
N ALA A 284 -9.20 11.64 5.75
CA ALA A 284 -8.64 12.23 6.94
C ALA A 284 -9.23 11.51 8.16
N GLU A 285 -8.70 10.33 8.50
CA GLU A 285 -9.29 9.28 9.32
C GLU A 285 -10.51 8.64 8.62
N TRP A 286 -11.51 9.43 8.24
CA TRP A 286 -12.76 9.01 7.62
C TRP A 286 -12.77 9.32 6.13
N LEU A 287 -13.43 8.47 5.35
CA LEU A 287 -13.71 8.73 3.93
C LEU A 287 -14.53 10.02 3.81
N GLN A 288 -14.20 10.85 2.83
CA GLN A 288 -14.74 12.21 2.72
C GLN A 288 -15.40 12.50 1.36
N GLY A 289 -15.49 11.49 0.49
CA GLY A 289 -15.90 11.69 -0.89
C GLY A 289 -14.81 12.35 -1.75
N ARG A 290 -15.04 12.42 -3.04
CA ARG A 290 -14.07 13.02 -3.99
C ARG A 290 -13.86 14.50 -3.73
N GLY A 291 -12.61 14.86 -3.55
CA GLY A 291 -12.20 16.26 -3.45
C GLY A 291 -10.69 16.37 -3.63
N ILE A 292 -10.26 17.11 -4.67
CA ILE A 292 -8.82 17.30 -4.99
C ILE A 292 -8.05 17.88 -3.80
N MET A 293 -8.73 18.67 -2.99
CA MET A 293 -8.11 19.32 -1.82
C MET A 293 -8.24 18.48 -0.55
N ASN A 294 -9.01 17.39 -0.59
CA ASN A 294 -9.07 16.46 0.53
C ASN A 294 -7.73 15.74 0.68
N SER A 295 -7.32 15.50 1.91
CA SER A 295 -6.11 14.74 2.17
C SER A 295 -6.39 13.25 2.29
N HIS A 296 -5.31 12.49 2.27
CA HIS A 296 -5.30 11.08 2.63
C HIS A 296 -4.30 10.84 3.77
N GLU A 297 -4.58 9.82 4.55
CA GLU A 297 -3.73 9.36 5.63
C GLU A 297 -2.62 8.42 5.09
N THR A 298 -1.39 8.62 5.55
CA THR A 298 -0.25 7.78 5.15
C THR A 298 -0.49 6.29 5.41
N CYS A 299 -1.19 5.92 6.49
CA CYS A 299 -1.54 4.53 6.77
C CYS A 299 -2.30 3.87 5.62
N ASN A 300 -3.20 4.61 4.95
CA ASN A 300 -3.99 4.05 3.85
C ASN A 300 -3.14 3.65 2.65
N ALA A 301 -2.05 4.35 2.37
CA ALA A 301 -1.13 3.98 1.29
C ALA A 301 -0.51 2.60 1.57
N ILE A 302 -0.15 2.33 2.82
CA ILE A 302 0.48 1.07 3.22
C ILE A 302 -0.54 -0.07 3.26
N ASP A 303 -1.68 0.13 3.92
CA ASP A 303 -2.66 -0.94 4.09
C ASP A 303 -3.42 -1.26 2.79
N MET A 304 -3.67 -0.25 1.92
CA MET A 304 -4.26 -0.52 0.61
C MET A 304 -3.27 -1.22 -0.33
N SER A 305 -2.00 -0.86 -0.30
CA SER A 305 -0.98 -1.58 -1.09
C SER A 305 -0.87 -3.05 -0.65
N TRP A 306 -0.94 -3.32 0.66
CA TRP A 306 -1.01 -4.68 1.20
C TRP A 306 -2.24 -5.44 0.70
N THR A 307 -3.40 -4.81 0.76
CA THR A 307 -4.67 -5.36 0.29
C THR A 307 -4.65 -5.68 -1.20
N LEU A 308 -4.15 -4.75 -2.03
CA LEU A 308 -4.01 -4.97 -3.48
C LEU A 308 -3.05 -6.11 -3.82
N GLY A 309 -2.08 -6.40 -2.95
CA GLY A 309 -1.24 -7.59 -3.06
C GLY A 309 -2.08 -8.88 -3.09
N TYR A 310 -3.06 -9.04 -2.20
CA TYR A 310 -3.99 -10.19 -2.22
C TYR A 310 -4.86 -10.23 -3.47
N TYR A 311 -5.37 -9.08 -3.92
CA TYR A 311 -6.13 -9.01 -5.18
C TYR A 311 -5.29 -9.47 -6.36
N LEU A 312 -4.03 -9.04 -6.43
CA LEU A 312 -3.09 -9.45 -7.48
C LEU A 312 -2.80 -10.96 -7.43
N GLU A 313 -2.46 -11.50 -6.26
CA GLU A 313 -2.11 -12.90 -6.06
C GLU A 313 -3.28 -13.84 -6.41
N ILE A 314 -4.50 -13.45 -6.02
CA ILE A 314 -5.69 -14.30 -6.13
C ILE A 314 -6.38 -14.14 -7.48
N LEU A 315 -6.59 -12.91 -7.95
CA LEU A 315 -7.31 -12.64 -9.18
C LEU A 315 -6.39 -12.62 -10.42
N LYS A 316 -5.06 -12.44 -10.23
CA LYS A 316 -4.04 -12.43 -11.29
C LYS A 316 -4.30 -11.39 -12.37
N ASP A 317 -4.95 -10.30 -12.00
CA ASP A 317 -5.27 -9.19 -12.89
C ASP A 317 -4.23 -8.07 -12.70
N VAL A 318 -3.63 -7.66 -13.81
CA VAL A 318 -2.61 -6.60 -13.89
C VAL A 318 -3.11 -5.29 -13.29
N ARG A 319 -4.41 -5.01 -13.35
CA ARG A 319 -5.02 -3.80 -12.79
C ARG A 319 -4.60 -3.56 -11.33
N TYR A 320 -4.54 -4.63 -10.54
CA TYR A 320 -4.20 -4.50 -9.11
C TYR A 320 -2.71 -4.23 -8.88
N ALA A 321 -1.85 -4.73 -9.76
CA ALA A 321 -0.44 -4.36 -9.76
C ALA A 321 -0.24 -2.89 -10.13
N ASP A 322 -0.95 -2.41 -11.16
CA ASP A 322 -0.90 -1.01 -11.59
C ASP A 322 -1.41 -0.07 -10.50
N MET A 323 -2.49 -0.42 -9.79
CA MET A 323 -3.02 0.34 -8.66
C MET A 323 -2.03 0.37 -7.49
N LEU A 324 -1.48 -0.80 -7.10
CA LEU A 324 -0.50 -0.91 -6.01
C LEU A 324 0.73 -0.04 -6.30
N GLU A 325 1.29 -0.17 -7.49
CA GLU A 325 2.46 0.58 -7.94
C GLU A 325 2.20 2.09 -7.91
N LYS A 326 1.04 2.52 -8.42
CA LYS A 326 0.64 3.92 -8.42
C LYS A 326 0.53 4.50 -7.00
N ILE A 327 -0.04 3.77 -6.06
CA ILE A 327 -0.12 4.18 -4.65
C ILE A 327 1.29 4.36 -4.06
N VAL A 328 2.13 3.33 -4.19
CA VAL A 328 3.44 3.31 -3.51
C VAL A 328 4.36 4.38 -4.07
N LEU A 329 4.46 4.49 -5.40
CA LEU A 329 5.39 5.41 -6.07
C LEU A 329 4.94 6.89 -6.04
N ASN A 330 3.67 7.15 -5.75
CA ASN A 330 3.15 8.51 -5.63
C ASN A 330 2.73 8.83 -4.19
N ALA A 331 1.50 8.51 -3.77
CA ALA A 331 0.99 8.83 -2.43
C ALA A 331 1.91 8.36 -1.30
N GLY A 332 2.44 7.15 -1.39
CA GLY A 332 3.32 6.55 -0.39
C GLY A 332 4.66 7.26 -0.27
N MET A 333 5.44 7.33 -1.36
CA MET A 333 6.74 8.01 -1.36
C MET A 333 6.60 9.52 -1.09
N GLY A 334 5.54 10.16 -1.58
CA GLY A 334 5.29 11.59 -1.38
C GLY A 334 4.88 11.98 0.04
N SER A 335 4.75 11.02 0.97
CA SER A 335 4.41 11.26 2.38
C SER A 335 5.61 11.24 3.33
N ILE A 336 6.81 10.93 2.85
CA ILE A 336 8.04 10.83 3.64
C ILE A 336 9.19 11.53 2.94
N THR A 337 10.14 12.07 3.72
CA THR A 337 11.35 12.66 3.17
C THR A 337 12.27 11.59 2.55
N GLU A 338 13.04 11.96 1.53
CA GLU A 338 13.94 11.05 0.80
C GLU A 338 14.92 10.32 1.72
N ASP A 339 15.41 10.99 2.76
CA ASP A 339 16.33 10.43 3.76
C ASP A 339 15.63 9.57 4.83
N PHE A 340 14.33 9.36 4.70
CA PHE A 340 13.49 8.59 5.60
C PHE A 340 13.52 9.07 7.07
N LYS A 341 13.68 10.38 7.32
CA LYS A 341 13.81 10.95 8.67
C LYS A 341 12.57 11.66 9.18
N ALA A 342 11.66 12.02 8.30
CA ALA A 342 10.42 12.69 8.67
C ALA A 342 9.29 12.33 7.72
N LEU A 343 8.09 12.12 8.25
CA LEU A 343 6.90 11.78 7.49
C LEU A 343 5.74 12.71 7.82
N GLN A 344 4.74 12.72 6.94
CA GLN A 344 3.45 13.34 7.21
C GLN A 344 2.46 12.31 7.76
N TYR A 345 1.51 12.76 8.56
CA TYR A 345 0.33 11.98 8.91
C TYR A 345 -0.70 12.08 7.78
N TYR A 346 -1.06 13.32 7.39
CA TYR A 346 -1.86 13.61 6.21
C TYR A 346 -1.02 14.25 5.11
N SER A 347 -1.30 13.83 3.89
CA SER A 347 -0.73 14.33 2.66
C SER A 347 -1.86 14.64 1.67
N SER A 348 -1.61 15.50 0.67
CA SER A 348 -2.61 15.90 -0.31
C SER A 348 -2.02 15.93 -1.71
N VAL A 349 -2.88 15.71 -2.70
CA VAL A 349 -2.51 15.78 -4.12
C VAL A 349 -1.96 17.16 -4.48
N ASN A 350 -2.67 18.23 -4.09
CA ASN A 350 -2.15 19.59 -4.09
C ASN A 350 -1.78 19.99 -2.66
N GLN A 351 -0.54 20.39 -2.43
CA GLN A 351 0.00 20.63 -1.11
C GLN A 351 0.91 21.85 -1.11
N PHE A 352 0.36 23.02 -0.75
CA PHE A 352 1.08 24.29 -0.88
C PHE A 352 1.77 24.74 0.40
N ILE A 353 1.44 24.11 1.54
CA ILE A 353 2.03 24.42 2.84
C ILE A 353 1.96 23.17 3.75
N CYS A 354 3.03 22.90 4.48
CA CYS A 354 3.15 21.79 5.42
C CYS A 354 3.77 22.25 6.72
N THR A 355 2.96 22.66 7.68
CA THR A 355 3.42 23.14 8.98
C THR A 355 2.69 22.45 10.12
N GLY A 356 3.19 22.60 11.35
CA GLY A 356 2.51 22.08 12.53
C GLY A 356 1.14 22.72 12.81
N THR A 357 0.77 23.75 12.06
CA THR A 357 -0.52 24.45 12.18
C THR A 357 -1.35 24.43 10.90
N SER A 358 -0.80 23.98 9.75
CA SER A 358 -1.57 23.80 8.53
C SER A 358 -2.35 22.49 8.56
N ASN A 359 -3.58 22.51 8.06
CA ASN A 359 -4.41 21.32 7.94
C ASN A 359 -5.51 21.56 6.91
N HIS A 360 -5.64 20.65 5.94
CA HIS A 360 -6.66 20.74 4.90
C HIS A 360 -8.00 20.12 5.30
N ASN A 361 -8.06 19.45 6.45
CA ASN A 361 -9.24 18.65 6.82
C ASN A 361 -10.14 19.43 7.76
N PRO A 362 -11.38 19.74 7.35
CA PRO A 362 -12.31 20.47 8.17
C PRO A 362 -12.72 19.71 9.45
N ASP A 363 -12.65 18.38 9.42
CA ASP A 363 -13.14 17.52 10.51
C ASP A 363 -12.06 17.14 11.53
N HIS A 364 -10.78 17.38 11.23
CA HIS A 364 -9.66 17.05 12.12
C HIS A 364 -8.68 18.22 12.24
N TYR A 365 -8.79 18.93 13.34
CA TYR A 365 -7.94 20.09 13.68
C TYR A 365 -6.68 19.69 14.45
N GLY A 366 -6.16 18.47 14.21
CA GLY A 366 -4.92 18.02 14.81
C GLY A 366 -3.77 18.99 14.51
N SER A 367 -2.92 19.18 15.46
CA SER A 367 -1.69 19.94 15.28
C SER A 367 -0.61 18.95 14.86
N THR A 368 0.25 19.26 13.94
CA THR A 368 1.30 18.38 13.39
C THR A 368 0.95 17.52 12.19
N TRP A 369 -0.31 17.33 11.84
CA TRP A 369 -0.75 16.37 10.83
C TRP A 369 -0.11 16.53 9.44
N MET A 370 0.12 17.79 9.01
CA MET A 370 0.72 18.10 7.72
C MET A 370 2.23 18.36 7.79
N ALA A 371 2.80 18.62 8.97
CA ALA A 371 4.24 18.82 9.12
C ALA A 371 5.01 17.51 8.85
N TYR A 372 6.24 17.62 8.36
CA TYR A 372 7.15 16.47 8.27
C TYR A 372 7.87 16.27 9.61
N ARG A 373 7.63 15.13 10.25
CA ARG A 373 8.12 14.84 11.62
C ARG A 373 8.47 13.36 11.76
N PRO A 374 9.36 12.99 12.69
CA PRO A 374 9.60 11.58 13.03
C PRO A 374 8.34 10.87 13.53
N THR A 375 7.52 11.56 14.31
CA THR A 375 6.23 11.06 14.81
C THR A 375 5.25 12.21 15.01
N HIS A 376 3.96 11.90 15.11
CA HIS A 376 2.87 12.86 15.24
C HIS A 376 2.14 12.73 16.57
N GLN A 377 1.16 13.60 16.81
CA GLN A 377 0.27 13.51 17.96
C GLN A 377 -0.46 12.15 17.99
N THR A 378 -0.92 11.67 16.83
CA THR A 378 -1.38 10.29 16.61
C THR A 378 -0.27 9.55 15.88
N GLU A 379 0.06 8.31 16.29
CA GLU A 379 1.31 7.66 15.90
C GLU A 379 1.17 6.55 14.86
N CYS A 380 -0.04 6.16 14.43
CA CYS A 380 -0.22 4.99 13.56
C CYS A 380 0.60 5.09 12.27
N CYS A 381 0.63 6.24 11.61
CA CYS A 381 1.42 6.43 10.39
C CYS A 381 2.93 6.29 10.62
N ALA A 382 3.43 6.75 11.79
CA ALA A 382 4.82 6.57 12.17
C ALA A 382 5.19 5.09 12.37
N GLY A 383 4.23 4.25 12.78
CA GLY A 383 4.43 2.79 12.82
C GLY A 383 4.31 2.13 11.45
N GLN A 384 3.36 2.59 10.64
CA GLN A 384 3.03 1.99 9.35
C GLN A 384 4.10 2.22 8.27
N ILE A 385 4.72 3.39 8.23
CA ILE A 385 5.60 3.80 7.11
C ILE A 385 6.75 2.82 6.84
N HIS A 386 7.22 2.14 7.89
CA HIS A 386 8.29 1.15 7.80
C HIS A 386 7.96 -0.05 6.90
N ARG A 387 6.68 -0.27 6.59
CA ARG A 387 6.18 -1.38 5.80
C ARG A 387 5.99 -1.05 4.32
N LEU A 388 5.99 0.24 3.93
CA LEU A 388 5.63 0.70 2.59
C LEU A 388 6.47 0.02 1.50
N MET A 389 7.76 0.32 1.45
CA MET A 389 8.65 -0.21 0.41
C MET A 389 8.95 -1.71 0.59
N PRO A 390 9.12 -2.25 1.82
CA PRO A 390 9.22 -3.69 2.00
C PRO A 390 8.00 -4.48 1.50
N ASN A 391 6.78 -3.96 1.63
CA ASN A 391 5.57 -4.58 1.07
C ASN A 391 5.56 -4.53 -0.47
N TYR A 392 6.04 -3.42 -1.07
CA TYR A 392 6.22 -3.32 -2.51
C TYR A 392 7.22 -4.38 -3.02
N ALA A 393 8.39 -4.45 -2.39
CA ALA A 393 9.44 -5.41 -2.74
C ALA A 393 8.95 -6.87 -2.64
N ALA A 394 8.13 -7.18 -1.61
CA ALA A 394 7.53 -8.50 -1.44
C ALA A 394 6.61 -8.93 -2.60
N ARG A 395 6.06 -7.97 -3.35
CA ARG A 395 5.15 -8.21 -4.49
C ARG A 395 5.82 -8.02 -5.85
N MET A 396 7.07 -7.62 -5.90
CA MET A 396 7.80 -7.55 -7.17
C MET A 396 7.90 -8.92 -7.81
N TRP A 397 8.16 -9.92 -7.00
CA TRP A 397 8.34 -11.29 -7.43
C TRP A 397 7.37 -12.23 -6.72
N LEU A 398 6.48 -12.86 -7.47
CA LEU A 398 5.57 -13.88 -6.95
C LEU A 398 5.99 -15.27 -7.47
N ARG A 399 5.73 -16.30 -6.68
CA ARG A 399 5.87 -17.69 -7.14
C ARG A 399 4.58 -18.14 -7.82
N SER A 400 4.73 -18.82 -8.95
CA SER A 400 3.65 -19.54 -9.62
C SER A 400 3.95 -21.04 -9.63
N PRO A 401 2.96 -21.90 -9.87
CA PRO A 401 3.17 -23.37 -9.92
C PRO A 401 4.18 -23.83 -10.95
N ASP A 402 4.41 -23.04 -11.98
CA ASP A 402 5.30 -23.37 -13.08
C ASP A 402 6.52 -22.45 -13.19
N GLY A 403 6.70 -21.51 -12.25
CA GLY A 403 7.84 -20.61 -12.29
C GLY A 403 7.70 -19.38 -11.41
N VAL A 404 8.05 -18.22 -11.95
CA VAL A 404 8.11 -16.95 -11.26
C VAL A 404 7.37 -15.85 -12.04
N VAL A 405 6.80 -14.90 -11.32
CA VAL A 405 6.07 -13.75 -11.86
C VAL A 405 6.79 -12.46 -11.48
N ALA A 406 7.26 -11.70 -12.46
CA ALA A 406 7.68 -10.32 -12.27
C ALA A 406 6.42 -9.45 -12.34
N ALA A 407 5.83 -9.19 -11.18
CA ALA A 407 4.53 -8.54 -11.06
C ALA A 407 4.64 -7.02 -10.90
N LEU A 408 5.69 -6.55 -10.22
CA LEU A 408 6.06 -5.14 -10.13
C LEU A 408 7.53 -5.02 -10.54
N TYR A 409 7.91 -3.88 -11.09
CA TYR A 409 9.26 -3.68 -11.60
C TYR A 409 10.10 -2.75 -10.74
N GLY A 410 11.40 -3.07 -10.67
CA GLY A 410 12.43 -2.29 -10.01
C GLY A 410 13.73 -3.09 -9.90
N PRO A 411 14.88 -2.43 -9.82
CA PRO A 411 16.17 -3.12 -9.83
C PRO A 411 16.27 -4.07 -8.64
N SER A 412 16.30 -5.36 -8.93
CA SER A 412 16.29 -6.43 -7.93
C SER A 412 16.70 -7.77 -8.54
N SER A 413 16.87 -8.77 -7.71
CA SER A 413 17.00 -10.14 -8.19
C SER A 413 16.22 -11.10 -7.32
N ILE A 414 15.81 -12.23 -7.92
CA ILE A 414 15.09 -13.32 -7.25
C ILE A 414 15.88 -14.62 -7.38
N ARG A 415 16.12 -15.29 -6.26
CA ARG A 415 16.57 -16.67 -6.23
C ARG A 415 15.35 -17.59 -6.37
N TYR A 416 15.16 -18.10 -7.58
CA TYR A 416 14.05 -19.01 -7.84
C TYR A 416 14.27 -20.40 -7.24
N SER A 417 15.48 -20.93 -7.43
CA SER A 417 15.91 -22.24 -6.91
C SER A 417 17.41 -22.18 -6.53
N ASP A 418 17.96 -23.29 -6.04
CA ASP A 418 19.40 -23.40 -5.80
C ASP A 418 20.24 -23.28 -7.10
N SER A 419 19.61 -23.47 -8.25
CA SER A 419 20.25 -23.44 -9.56
C SER A 419 19.95 -22.22 -10.40
N VAL A 420 18.87 -21.49 -10.15
CA VAL A 420 18.44 -20.38 -11.03
C VAL A 420 18.12 -19.12 -10.23
N ARG A 421 18.70 -18.02 -10.68
CA ARG A 421 18.42 -16.64 -10.24
C ARG A 421 18.09 -15.78 -11.45
N PHE A 422 17.12 -14.90 -11.32
CA PHE A 422 16.85 -13.83 -12.27
C PHE A 422 17.33 -12.51 -11.68
N VAL A 423 18.12 -11.76 -12.46
CA VAL A 423 18.59 -10.42 -12.10
C VAL A 423 17.85 -9.43 -12.98
N GLU A 424 17.04 -8.57 -12.39
CA GLU A 424 16.29 -7.51 -13.05
C GLU A 424 17.13 -6.22 -13.04
N GLU A 425 17.59 -5.82 -14.22
CA GLU A 425 18.36 -4.61 -14.46
C GLU A 425 17.44 -3.58 -15.12
N THR A 426 17.15 -2.47 -14.41
CA THR A 426 16.19 -1.46 -14.87
C THR A 426 16.34 -0.14 -14.14
N GLU A 427 16.02 0.95 -14.84
CA GLU A 427 15.75 2.27 -14.24
C GLU A 427 14.24 2.54 -14.05
N TYR A 428 13.40 1.53 -14.24
CA TYR A 428 11.97 1.65 -14.01
C TYR A 428 11.69 2.08 -12.55
N PRO A 429 10.77 3.01 -12.29
CA PRO A 429 9.76 3.61 -13.17
C PRO A 429 10.22 4.84 -13.97
N TYR A 430 11.47 5.24 -13.87
CA TYR A 430 12.00 6.42 -14.56
C TYR A 430 12.42 6.12 -16.00
N GLY A 431 12.76 4.86 -16.31
CA GLY A 431 13.11 4.33 -17.62
C GLY A 431 12.09 3.31 -18.14
N GLU A 432 12.14 3.02 -19.44
CA GLU A 432 11.18 2.19 -20.16
C GLU A 432 11.65 0.75 -20.38
N LYS A 433 12.91 0.44 -20.07
CA LYS A 433 13.51 -0.87 -20.30
C LYS A 433 13.64 -1.66 -19.01
N VAL A 434 13.25 -2.93 -19.09
CA VAL A 434 13.41 -3.92 -18.02
C VAL A 434 14.11 -5.13 -18.60
N SER A 435 15.28 -5.47 -18.09
CA SER A 435 16.07 -6.60 -18.57
C SER A 435 16.23 -7.64 -17.47
N PHE A 436 16.01 -8.90 -17.81
CA PHE A 436 16.19 -10.02 -16.89
C PHE A 436 17.34 -10.89 -17.37
N ARG A 437 18.44 -10.85 -16.66
CA ARG A 437 19.60 -11.73 -16.90
C ARG A 437 19.47 -12.96 -16.02
N VAL A 438 19.66 -14.12 -16.62
CA VAL A 438 19.58 -15.40 -15.91
C VAL A 438 20.99 -15.82 -15.47
N GLU A 439 21.13 -16.11 -14.19
CA GLU A 439 22.28 -16.79 -13.62
C GLU A 439 21.87 -18.22 -13.28
N ALA A 440 22.55 -19.22 -13.88
CA ALA A 440 22.16 -20.61 -13.69
C ALA A 440 23.37 -21.55 -13.59
N SER A 441 23.49 -22.24 -12.43
CA SER A 441 24.49 -23.30 -12.24
C SER A 441 24.14 -24.57 -13.05
N SER A 442 22.87 -24.78 -13.37
CA SER A 442 22.36 -25.82 -14.25
C SER A 442 21.09 -25.37 -14.97
N PRO A 443 20.86 -25.86 -16.21
CA PRO A 443 19.64 -25.54 -16.94
C PRO A 443 18.40 -26.04 -16.22
N GLU A 444 17.37 -25.17 -16.11
CA GLU A 444 16.10 -25.49 -15.46
C GLU A 444 14.91 -25.08 -16.34
N ARG A 445 13.87 -25.94 -16.42
CA ARG A 445 12.65 -25.64 -17.17
C ARG A 445 11.62 -25.01 -16.25
N LEU A 446 11.27 -23.75 -16.53
CA LEU A 446 10.25 -23.00 -15.80
C LEU A 446 9.60 -21.94 -16.68
N ALA A 447 8.60 -21.26 -16.17
CA ALA A 447 7.98 -20.10 -16.77
C ALA A 447 8.42 -18.81 -16.06
N LEU A 448 8.67 -17.77 -16.85
CA LEU A 448 8.75 -16.39 -16.40
C LEU A 448 7.51 -15.66 -16.91
N HIS A 449 6.71 -15.15 -15.98
CA HIS A 449 5.55 -14.33 -16.28
C HIS A 449 5.94 -12.85 -16.10
N LEU A 450 5.64 -12.03 -17.10
CA LEU A 450 6.01 -10.61 -17.16
C LEU A 450 4.75 -9.77 -17.25
N ARG A 451 4.58 -8.81 -16.35
CA ARG A 451 3.47 -7.87 -16.40
C ARG A 451 3.62 -6.92 -17.60
N ILE A 452 2.56 -6.80 -18.39
CA ILE A 452 2.38 -5.72 -19.36
C ILE A 452 1.37 -4.74 -18.73
N PRO A 453 1.82 -3.60 -18.22
CA PRO A 453 0.94 -2.66 -17.53
C PRO A 453 -0.22 -2.19 -18.41
N GLY A 454 -1.37 -1.86 -17.80
CA GLY A 454 -2.55 -1.39 -18.50
C GLY A 454 -2.35 -0.06 -19.25
N TRP A 455 -1.38 0.75 -18.84
CA TRP A 455 -1.02 1.99 -19.52
C TRP A 455 -0.09 1.80 -20.73
N CYS A 456 0.53 0.61 -20.92
CA CYS A 456 1.51 0.35 -21.99
C CYS A 456 0.89 -0.38 -23.18
N GLU A 457 0.58 0.36 -24.26
CA GLU A 457 -0.04 -0.19 -25.45
C GLU A 457 0.95 -0.78 -26.48
N ARG A 458 2.25 -0.44 -26.35
CA ARG A 458 3.28 -0.75 -27.37
C ARG A 458 4.44 -1.55 -26.79
N ALA A 459 4.16 -2.46 -25.85
CA ALA A 459 5.19 -3.31 -25.27
C ALA A 459 5.93 -4.14 -26.33
N SER A 460 7.23 -4.32 -26.14
CA SER A 460 8.03 -5.26 -26.94
C SER A 460 8.85 -6.19 -26.05
N LEU A 461 9.04 -7.44 -26.51
CA LEU A 461 9.71 -8.48 -25.75
C LEU A 461 10.69 -9.25 -26.64
N LYS A 462 11.91 -9.43 -26.13
CA LYS A 462 12.95 -10.23 -26.77
C LYS A 462 13.50 -11.26 -25.80
N VAL A 463 13.94 -12.40 -26.34
CA VAL A 463 14.71 -13.41 -25.60
C VAL A 463 15.98 -13.71 -26.42
N ASN A 464 17.13 -13.44 -25.83
CA ASN A 464 18.44 -13.56 -26.48
C ASN A 464 18.47 -12.81 -27.83
N GLY A 465 17.99 -11.56 -27.82
CA GLY A 465 17.92 -10.70 -28.99
C GLY A 465 16.87 -11.06 -30.04
N LYS A 466 16.09 -12.16 -29.85
CA LYS A 466 15.04 -12.57 -30.77
C LYS A 466 13.67 -12.13 -30.25
N ALA A 467 12.91 -11.42 -31.08
CA ALA A 467 11.57 -10.99 -30.74
C ALA A 467 10.66 -12.20 -30.43
N VAL A 468 9.95 -12.12 -29.33
CA VAL A 468 8.92 -13.08 -28.94
C VAL A 468 7.67 -12.76 -29.75
N ARG A 469 7.19 -13.76 -30.50
CA ARG A 469 5.94 -13.64 -31.24
C ARG A 469 4.77 -13.98 -30.33
N GLY A 470 3.82 -13.09 -30.20
CA GLY A 470 2.62 -13.28 -29.38
C GLY A 470 1.96 -11.96 -29.09
N GLN A 471 0.80 -12.00 -28.45
CA GLN A 471 0.07 -10.80 -28.08
C GLN A 471 0.65 -10.28 -26.75
N LEU A 472 1.27 -9.12 -26.80
CA LEU A 472 1.71 -8.35 -25.63
C LEU A 472 0.66 -7.27 -25.38
N ALA A 473 -0.54 -7.69 -25.01
CA ALA A 473 -1.63 -6.76 -24.78
C ALA A 473 -1.43 -6.04 -23.45
N ALA A 474 -1.72 -4.75 -23.42
CA ALA A 474 -1.81 -3.98 -22.19
C ALA A 474 -2.78 -4.64 -21.20
N GLY A 475 -2.46 -4.60 -19.91
CA GLY A 475 -3.28 -5.22 -18.87
C GLY A 475 -3.19 -6.74 -18.79
N THR A 476 -2.11 -7.37 -19.30
CA THR A 476 -1.94 -8.83 -19.29
C THR A 476 -0.59 -9.27 -18.74
N PHE A 477 -0.45 -10.55 -18.44
CA PHE A 477 0.85 -11.17 -18.16
C PHE A 477 1.33 -11.96 -19.38
N ALA A 478 2.49 -11.59 -19.92
CA ALA A 478 3.18 -12.35 -20.95
C ALA A 478 3.92 -13.53 -20.31
N ARG A 479 3.78 -14.75 -20.87
CA ARG A 479 4.38 -15.96 -20.30
C ARG A 479 5.46 -16.51 -21.24
N ILE A 480 6.70 -16.65 -20.70
CA ILE A 480 7.84 -17.27 -21.37
C ILE A 480 8.11 -18.61 -20.70
N SER A 481 7.79 -19.73 -21.33
CA SER A 481 8.08 -21.07 -20.80
C SER A 481 9.18 -21.73 -21.62
N ARG A 482 10.34 -21.95 -20.98
CA ARG A 482 11.51 -22.55 -21.63
C ARG A 482 12.46 -23.19 -20.61
N THR A 483 13.49 -23.87 -21.09
CA THR A 483 14.65 -24.19 -20.29
C THR A 483 15.57 -22.99 -20.27
N PHE A 484 15.66 -22.34 -19.12
CA PHE A 484 16.59 -21.24 -18.90
C PHE A 484 18.00 -21.77 -18.64
N ARG A 485 19.00 -21.03 -19.11
CA ARG A 485 20.43 -21.34 -19.03
C ARG A 485 21.17 -20.11 -18.54
N ASP A 486 22.36 -20.33 -18.03
CA ASP A 486 23.26 -19.23 -17.68
C ASP A 486 23.48 -18.29 -18.86
N GLY A 487 23.41 -16.98 -18.60
CA GLY A 487 23.54 -15.92 -19.58
C GLY A 487 22.32 -15.71 -20.49
N ASP A 488 21.20 -16.44 -20.33
CA ASP A 488 19.96 -16.08 -21.04
C ASP A 488 19.52 -14.66 -20.64
N LEU A 489 19.08 -13.88 -21.64
CA LEU A 489 18.64 -12.50 -21.47
C LEU A 489 17.20 -12.34 -21.98
N VAL A 490 16.34 -11.80 -21.14
CA VAL A 490 14.96 -11.42 -21.48
C VAL A 490 14.88 -9.90 -21.40
N GLU A 491 14.47 -9.25 -22.49
CA GLU A 491 14.40 -7.78 -22.61
C GLU A 491 12.95 -7.38 -22.87
N LEU A 492 12.37 -6.66 -21.94
CA LEU A 492 11.04 -6.06 -22.03
C LEU A 492 11.18 -4.55 -22.18
N GLU A 493 10.49 -3.97 -23.16
CA GLU A 493 10.42 -2.54 -23.38
C GLU A 493 8.96 -2.10 -23.20
N LEU A 494 8.76 -1.09 -22.34
CA LEU A 494 7.47 -0.56 -21.92
C LEU A 494 7.40 0.94 -22.23
N PRO A 495 7.17 1.34 -23.50
CA PRO A 495 7.08 2.75 -23.88
C PRO A 495 6.03 3.50 -23.07
N MET A 496 6.43 4.63 -22.50
CA MET A 496 5.62 5.47 -21.61
C MET A 496 5.24 6.76 -22.32
N ASP A 497 4.01 6.84 -22.79
CA ASP A 497 3.47 8.10 -23.32
C ASP A 497 3.06 9.02 -22.18
N VAL A 498 3.24 10.34 -22.37
CA VAL A 498 2.68 11.34 -21.46
C VAL A 498 1.17 11.38 -21.67
N LYS A 499 0.42 11.19 -20.58
CA LYS A 499 -1.04 11.25 -20.58
C LYS A 499 -1.51 12.48 -19.81
N ARG A 500 -2.32 13.30 -20.46
CA ARG A 500 -3.06 14.36 -19.83
C ARG A 500 -4.41 13.82 -19.37
N GLN A 501 -4.71 14.01 -18.11
CA GLN A 501 -5.96 13.57 -17.48
C GLN A 501 -6.78 14.78 -17.02
N THR A 502 -8.08 14.58 -16.89
CA THR A 502 -9.00 15.59 -16.35
C THR A 502 -9.70 15.07 -15.11
N ALA A 503 -9.74 15.90 -14.08
CA ALA A 503 -10.46 15.59 -12.84
C ALA A 503 -11.92 16.01 -12.91
N PHE A 504 -12.71 15.40 -12.03
CA PHE A 504 -13.92 16.02 -11.53
C PHE A 504 -13.55 17.39 -10.93
N GLY A 505 -14.39 18.39 -11.14
CA GLY A 505 -14.07 19.78 -10.79
C GLY A 505 -13.21 20.54 -11.81
N GLY A 506 -12.93 19.95 -12.99
CA GLY A 506 -12.31 20.64 -14.13
C GLY A 506 -10.79 20.79 -14.09
N GLY A 507 -10.12 20.20 -13.10
CA GLY A 507 -8.66 20.22 -13.01
C GLY A 507 -7.97 19.26 -13.98
N VAL A 508 -6.69 19.51 -14.24
CA VAL A 508 -5.85 18.72 -15.16
C VAL A 508 -4.58 18.26 -14.46
N TRP A 509 -4.18 17.00 -14.71
CA TRP A 509 -2.87 16.50 -14.29
C TRP A 509 -2.20 15.68 -15.39
N PHE A 510 -0.92 15.39 -15.19
CA PHE A 510 -0.10 14.68 -16.16
C PHE A 510 0.54 13.43 -15.54
N GLU A 511 0.51 12.34 -16.31
CA GLU A 511 1.07 11.03 -15.94
C GLU A 511 2.02 10.53 -17.03
N ARG A 512 3.02 9.75 -16.63
CA ARG A 512 3.88 8.99 -17.55
C ARG A 512 4.21 7.64 -16.92
N GLY A 513 3.76 6.55 -17.53
CA GLY A 513 3.82 5.23 -16.90
C GLY A 513 3.02 5.20 -15.58
N PRO A 514 3.59 4.69 -14.50
CA PRO A 514 2.92 4.67 -13.18
C PRO A 514 3.04 5.99 -12.43
N LEU A 515 3.86 6.93 -12.92
CA LEU A 515 4.19 8.15 -12.20
C LEU A 515 3.24 9.30 -12.52
N LEU A 516 2.78 9.94 -11.46
CA LEU A 516 2.13 11.23 -11.47
C LEU A 516 3.22 12.32 -11.43
N TYR A 517 3.01 13.44 -12.11
CA TYR A 517 3.97 14.53 -12.18
C TYR A 517 3.41 15.79 -11.54
N SER A 518 4.25 16.48 -10.78
CA SER A 518 3.89 17.67 -10.01
C SER A 518 4.90 18.80 -10.21
N TYR A 519 4.44 20.01 -10.17
CA TYR A 519 5.31 21.16 -10.00
C TYR A 519 5.80 21.20 -8.56
N ALA A 520 7.11 20.97 -8.38
CA ALA A 520 7.74 21.10 -7.08
C ALA A 520 7.82 22.60 -6.71
N ILE A 521 7.10 22.98 -5.68
CA ILE A 521 7.01 24.38 -5.24
C ILE A 521 8.31 24.73 -4.50
N PRO A 522 9.02 25.81 -4.90
CA PRO A 522 10.16 26.29 -4.14
C PRO A 522 9.79 26.51 -2.68
N ALA A 523 10.55 25.96 -1.76
CA ALA A 523 10.18 25.87 -0.37
C ALA A 523 11.26 26.36 0.59
N THR A 524 10.84 26.93 1.71
CA THR A 524 11.68 27.20 2.88
C THR A 524 11.37 26.19 3.96
N TRP A 525 12.39 25.49 4.40
CA TRP A 525 12.35 24.53 5.49
C TRP A 525 12.78 25.19 6.78
N THR A 526 11.94 25.14 7.80
CA THR A 526 12.26 25.64 9.13
C THR A 526 12.02 24.55 10.17
N LYS A 527 12.88 24.50 11.19
CA LYS A 527 12.64 23.59 12.32
C LYS A 527 11.31 23.95 12.97
N ASP A 528 10.42 22.97 13.06
CA ASP A 528 9.17 23.15 13.80
C ASP A 528 9.44 23.02 15.29
N THR A 529 9.20 24.12 16.01
CA THR A 529 9.38 24.20 17.48
C THR A 529 8.11 23.82 18.24
N VAL A 530 7.00 23.61 17.54
CA VAL A 530 5.73 23.22 18.16
C VAL A 530 5.83 21.79 18.64
N ARG A 531 5.68 21.57 19.94
CA ARG A 531 5.78 20.26 20.55
C ARG A 531 4.43 19.81 21.06
N TYR A 532 4.05 18.61 20.65
CA TYR A 532 2.86 17.91 21.13
C TYR A 532 3.27 16.57 21.73
N ALA A 533 2.70 16.25 22.88
CA ALA A 533 2.76 14.89 23.37
C ALA A 533 1.94 13.99 22.44
N ASN A 534 2.48 12.80 22.12
CA ASN A 534 1.73 11.78 21.41
C ASN A 534 0.62 11.20 22.29
N MET A 535 -0.23 10.33 21.76
CA MET A 535 -1.33 9.69 22.50
C MET A 535 -0.87 8.84 23.68
N ASN A 536 0.40 8.46 23.73
CA ASN A 536 1.03 7.79 24.87
C ASN A 536 1.57 8.78 25.93
N GLY A 537 1.34 10.09 25.76
CA GLY A 537 1.78 11.13 26.69
C GLY A 537 3.28 11.44 26.63
N LYS A 538 3.95 11.09 25.53
CA LYS A 538 5.37 11.34 25.30
C LYS A 538 5.58 12.38 24.21
N TYR A 539 6.57 13.23 24.44
CA TYR A 539 7.04 14.15 23.41
C TYR A 539 8.04 13.42 22.50
N PRO A 540 8.04 13.74 21.19
CA PRO A 540 9.10 13.28 20.29
C PRO A 540 10.47 13.64 20.85
N ALA A 541 11.47 12.84 20.56
CA ALA A 541 12.85 13.19 20.84
C ALA A 541 13.21 14.51 20.14
N ASP A 542 13.96 15.37 20.83
CA ASP A 542 14.53 16.57 20.22
C ASP A 542 15.90 16.18 19.66
N ASP A 543 15.88 15.49 18.55
CA ASP A 543 17.09 14.99 17.90
C ASP A 543 17.40 15.86 16.68
N GLU A 544 18.60 16.42 16.66
CA GLU A 544 19.06 17.21 15.51
C GLU A 544 19.20 16.37 14.23
N ALA A 545 19.41 15.06 14.37
CA ALA A 545 19.50 14.13 13.25
C ALA A 545 18.11 13.78 12.67
N PHE A 546 17.04 13.95 13.45
CA PHE A 546 15.65 13.66 13.08
C PHE A 546 14.74 14.87 13.36
N PRO A 547 14.92 15.98 12.65
CA PRO A 547 14.20 17.22 12.96
C PRO A 547 12.72 17.16 12.55
N CYS A 548 11.91 17.93 13.27
CA CYS A 548 10.56 18.28 12.85
C CYS A 548 10.62 19.47 11.89
N TRP A 549 9.95 19.37 10.75
CA TRP A 549 9.98 20.40 9.73
C TRP A 549 8.63 21.06 9.50
N SER A 550 8.63 22.38 9.46
CA SER A 550 7.59 23.21 8.85
C SER A 550 8.09 23.70 7.51
N ILE A 551 7.32 23.43 6.44
CA ILE A 551 7.69 23.76 5.07
C ILE A 551 6.67 24.76 4.53
N THR A 552 7.17 25.91 4.07
CA THR A 552 6.35 26.99 3.51
C THR A 552 6.82 27.36 2.11
N PRO A 553 5.93 27.80 1.21
CA PRO A 553 6.32 28.20 -0.14
C PRO A 553 7.21 29.44 -0.10
N SER A 554 8.32 29.41 -0.84
CA SER A 554 9.24 30.55 -1.02
C SER A 554 9.24 31.11 -2.43
N GLY A 555 8.47 30.51 -3.34
CA GLY A 555 8.31 30.92 -4.74
C GLY A 555 6.86 30.79 -5.19
N PRO A 556 6.58 31.17 -6.45
CA PRO A 556 5.24 31.07 -7.02
C PRO A 556 4.80 29.61 -7.15
N TRP A 557 3.51 29.37 -6.87
CA TRP A 557 2.89 28.06 -7.00
C TRP A 557 1.51 28.15 -7.68
N ASN A 558 1.00 29.34 -7.86
CA ASN A 558 -0.33 29.68 -8.32
C ASN A 558 -0.42 29.67 -9.85
N TYR A 559 -0.32 28.50 -10.46
CA TYR A 559 -0.36 28.31 -11.89
C TYR A 559 -1.64 27.61 -12.34
N ALA A 560 -2.11 27.99 -13.54
CA ALA A 560 -3.11 27.28 -14.31
C ALA A 560 -2.53 26.84 -15.66
N VAL A 561 -3.13 25.85 -16.29
CA VAL A 561 -2.78 25.40 -17.64
C VAL A 561 -3.94 25.66 -18.61
N ALA A 562 -3.66 25.77 -19.92
CA ALA A 562 -4.71 25.83 -20.92
C ALA A 562 -5.47 24.49 -21.01
N ALA A 563 -6.72 24.56 -21.49
CA ALA A 563 -7.57 23.36 -21.63
C ALA A 563 -6.97 22.29 -22.55
N ASP A 564 -6.15 22.68 -23.51
CA ASP A 564 -5.44 21.83 -24.47
C ASP A 564 -3.93 21.74 -24.21
N ALA A 565 -3.46 22.17 -23.03
CA ALA A 565 -2.04 22.13 -22.70
C ALA A 565 -1.48 20.71 -22.83
N GLU A 566 -0.42 20.59 -23.62
CA GLU A 566 0.37 19.37 -23.77
C GLU A 566 1.65 19.46 -22.94
N ALA A 567 2.11 18.33 -22.45
CA ALA A 567 3.36 18.23 -21.71
C ALA A 567 4.43 17.53 -22.56
N GLU A 568 5.61 18.13 -22.63
CA GLU A 568 6.78 17.57 -23.29
C GLU A 568 7.64 16.78 -22.29
N PHE A 569 7.94 15.53 -22.58
CA PHE A 569 8.88 14.74 -21.79
C PHE A 569 10.34 15.13 -22.06
N VAL A 570 11.10 15.36 -21.01
CA VAL A 570 12.54 15.68 -21.08
C VAL A 570 13.30 14.85 -20.06
N GLN A 571 14.29 14.10 -20.52
CA GLN A 571 15.25 13.45 -19.62
C GLN A 571 16.33 14.44 -19.22
N THR A 572 16.49 14.70 -17.93
CA THR A 572 17.55 15.58 -17.39
C THR A 572 18.56 14.77 -16.58
N PRO A 573 19.73 15.32 -16.25
CA PRO A 573 20.67 14.66 -15.34
C PRO A 573 20.07 14.36 -13.96
N ASP A 574 19.10 15.17 -13.51
CA ASP A 574 18.41 15.04 -12.23
C ASP A 574 17.10 14.22 -12.33
N GLY A 575 16.97 13.39 -13.38
CA GLY A 575 15.83 12.53 -13.62
C GLY A 575 14.82 13.06 -14.63
N PRO A 576 13.69 12.35 -14.81
CA PRO A 576 12.66 12.70 -15.79
C PRO A 576 11.89 13.97 -15.40
N ARG A 577 11.55 14.79 -16.41
CA ARG A 577 10.75 16.00 -16.25
C ARG A 577 9.67 16.09 -17.33
N LEU A 578 8.57 16.78 -17.02
CA LEU A 578 7.60 17.23 -18.01
C LEU A 578 7.62 18.76 -18.07
N ARG A 579 7.73 19.33 -19.27
CA ARG A 579 7.61 20.76 -19.53
C ARG A 579 6.21 21.10 -19.98
N VAL A 580 5.56 22.00 -19.25
CA VAL A 580 4.17 22.36 -19.48
C VAL A 580 4.04 23.89 -19.56
N PRO A 581 3.36 24.43 -20.59
CA PRO A 581 3.02 25.85 -20.61
C PRO A 581 1.95 26.14 -19.54
N ALA A 582 2.23 27.12 -18.69
CA ALA A 582 1.35 27.51 -17.60
C ALA A 582 1.28 29.03 -17.47
N VAL A 583 0.20 29.54 -16.92
CA VAL A 583 -0.01 30.95 -16.63
C VAL A 583 -0.17 31.19 -15.14
N PRO A 584 0.43 32.24 -14.58
CA PRO A 584 0.19 32.59 -13.18
C PRO A 584 -1.23 33.16 -13.02
N ILE A 585 -1.87 32.78 -11.91
CA ILE A 585 -3.25 33.15 -11.60
C ILE A 585 -3.38 33.78 -10.21
N GLU A 586 -4.51 34.46 -9.96
CA GLU A 586 -4.88 34.85 -8.59
C GLU A 586 -5.31 33.63 -7.79
N TRP A 587 -4.40 33.13 -6.95
CA TRP A 587 -4.66 32.00 -6.07
C TRP A 587 -3.77 32.13 -4.83
N LYS A 588 -4.35 32.10 -3.64
CA LYS A 588 -3.64 32.39 -2.39
C LYS A 588 -4.06 31.42 -1.29
N LEU A 589 -3.14 31.11 -0.40
CA LEU A 589 -3.47 30.47 0.87
C LEU A 589 -4.53 31.34 1.59
N PHE A 590 -5.43 30.69 2.29
CA PHE A 590 -6.41 31.38 3.11
C PHE A 590 -6.24 31.02 4.59
N GLU A 591 -6.71 31.92 5.46
CA GLU A 591 -6.74 31.70 6.89
C GLU A 591 -8.04 30.97 7.24
N GLY A 592 -7.89 29.70 7.63
CA GLY A 592 -8.98 28.86 8.09
C GLY A 592 -9.27 29.05 9.59
N PRO A 593 -10.04 28.15 10.19
CA PRO A 593 -10.34 28.20 11.63
C PRO A 593 -9.06 28.28 12.48
N GLU A 594 -9.13 29.04 13.56
CA GLU A 594 -8.03 29.25 14.52
C GLU A 594 -6.76 29.91 13.91
N GLY A 595 -6.88 30.64 12.80
CA GLY A 595 -5.76 31.31 12.15
C GLY A 595 -4.78 30.39 11.43
N LYS A 596 -5.19 29.15 11.14
CA LYS A 596 -4.36 28.17 10.42
C LYS A 596 -4.38 28.48 8.93
N LEU A 597 -3.20 28.56 8.32
CA LEU A 597 -3.10 28.67 6.85
C LEU A 597 -3.48 27.34 6.20
N MET A 598 -4.35 27.42 5.22
CA MET A 598 -4.91 26.30 4.49
C MET A 598 -4.71 26.46 2.99
N THR A 599 -4.59 25.33 2.31
CA THR A 599 -4.61 25.26 0.85
C THR A 599 -6.02 25.54 0.37
N PRO A 600 -6.22 26.50 -0.56
CA PRO A 600 -7.53 26.82 -1.09
C PRO A 600 -8.00 25.77 -2.10
N ASP A 601 -9.31 25.72 -2.29
CA ASP A 601 -9.91 24.90 -3.34
C ASP A 601 -9.39 25.27 -4.73
N LEU A 602 -9.54 24.33 -5.68
CA LEU A 602 -9.20 24.55 -7.07
C LEU A 602 -10.13 25.64 -7.66
N PRO A 603 -9.59 26.76 -8.20
CA PRO A 603 -10.44 27.80 -8.75
C PRO A 603 -11.16 27.32 -10.01
N GLU A 604 -12.48 27.49 -10.02
CA GLU A 604 -13.34 27.15 -11.17
C GLU A 604 -13.11 28.09 -12.35
N ASN A 605 -12.86 29.40 -12.08
CA ASN A 605 -12.63 30.43 -13.07
C ASN A 605 -11.36 31.21 -12.74
N PRO A 606 -10.18 30.67 -13.04
CA PRO A 606 -8.92 31.29 -12.66
C PRO A 606 -8.67 32.61 -13.38
N VAL A 607 -8.31 33.67 -12.62
CA VAL A 607 -7.97 34.98 -13.15
C VAL A 607 -6.47 35.02 -13.43
N THR A 608 -6.10 35.17 -14.68
CA THR A 608 -4.69 35.25 -15.11
C THR A 608 -4.07 36.59 -14.71
N VAL A 609 -2.86 36.56 -14.13
CA VAL A 609 -2.14 37.75 -13.65
C VAL A 609 -0.77 37.96 -14.30
N GLY A 610 -0.39 37.16 -15.28
CA GLY A 610 0.89 37.27 -15.97
C GLY A 610 0.96 36.49 -17.27
N PRO A 611 2.07 36.59 -18.01
CA PRO A 611 2.25 35.87 -19.27
C PRO A 611 2.44 34.36 -19.04
N SER A 612 2.15 33.56 -20.07
CA SER A 612 2.47 32.14 -20.10
C SER A 612 3.98 31.93 -20.00
N GLN A 613 4.36 30.90 -19.28
CA GLN A 613 5.73 30.44 -19.12
C GLN A 613 5.79 28.90 -19.08
N ILE A 614 6.94 28.33 -19.36
CA ILE A 614 7.14 26.89 -19.23
C ILE A 614 7.51 26.60 -17.76
N ILE A 615 6.77 25.70 -17.13
CA ILE A 615 7.11 25.13 -15.84
C ILE A 615 7.58 23.69 -16.01
N GLU A 616 8.42 23.22 -15.11
CA GLU A 616 8.90 21.82 -15.09
C GLU A 616 8.21 21.05 -13.98
N LEU A 617 7.62 19.91 -14.34
CA LEU A 617 7.04 18.96 -13.40
C LEU A 617 8.02 17.81 -13.20
N MET A 618 8.07 17.28 -11.98
CA MET A 618 8.85 16.10 -11.61
C MET A 618 7.96 15.03 -11.00
N PRO A 619 8.43 13.78 -10.84
CA PRO A 619 7.64 12.74 -10.20
C PRO A 619 7.10 13.18 -8.83
N TYR A 620 5.81 12.97 -8.61
CA TYR A 620 5.08 13.35 -7.40
C TYR A 620 5.75 12.87 -6.12
N GLY A 621 6.17 11.58 -6.09
CA GLY A 621 6.79 10.97 -4.93
C GLY A 621 8.12 11.60 -4.48
N LEU A 622 8.67 12.53 -5.28
CA LEU A 622 9.92 13.26 -4.99
C LEU A 622 9.63 14.74 -4.63
N THR A 623 8.41 15.06 -4.22
CA THR A 623 8.00 16.45 -3.91
C THR A 623 7.34 16.53 -2.53
N GLU A 624 7.71 17.53 -1.75
CA GLU A 624 7.06 17.84 -0.46
C GLU A 624 5.98 18.89 -0.62
N LEU A 625 6.30 20.07 -1.17
CA LEU A 625 5.29 21.03 -1.61
C LEU A 625 5.05 20.89 -3.10
N ARG A 626 3.77 20.79 -3.50
CA ARG A 626 3.43 20.41 -4.87
C ARG A 626 2.13 21.00 -5.38
N LEU A 627 2.13 21.33 -6.67
CA LEU A 627 0.94 21.56 -7.47
C LEU A 627 0.87 20.44 -8.52
N THR A 628 -0.11 19.60 -8.41
CA THR A 628 -0.30 18.39 -9.22
C THR A 628 -1.49 18.51 -10.15
N VAL A 629 -2.63 18.89 -9.59
CA VAL A 629 -3.86 19.14 -10.34
C VAL A 629 -3.98 20.63 -10.57
N PHE A 630 -3.87 21.01 -11.81
CA PHE A 630 -3.88 22.41 -12.25
C PHE A 630 -5.30 22.87 -12.55
N PRO A 631 -5.72 24.07 -12.14
CA PRO A 631 -6.90 24.70 -12.68
C PRO A 631 -6.69 25.01 -14.19
N VAL A 632 -7.79 25.07 -14.92
CA VAL A 632 -7.77 25.35 -16.35
C VAL A 632 -8.09 26.82 -16.58
N ALA A 633 -7.17 27.58 -17.23
CA ALA A 633 -7.39 28.92 -17.68
C ALA A 633 -7.84 28.93 -19.16
N GLU A 634 -8.74 29.88 -19.50
CA GLU A 634 -9.17 30.14 -20.88
C GLU A 634 -8.06 30.77 -21.73
#